data_05b79076306dc2fd9949aa92050343d3
#
_entry.id   05b79076306dc2fd9949aa92050343d3
#
_cell.length_a   1.000
_cell.length_b   1.000
_cell.length_c   1.000
_cell.angle_alpha   90.00
_cell.angle_beta   90.00
_cell.angle_gamma   90.00
#
_symmetry.space_group_name_H-M   'P 1'
#
loop_
_entity.id
_entity.type
_entity.pdbx_description
1 polymer ?
#
loop_
_entity_poly.entity_id
_entity_poly.type
_entity_poly.pdbx_seq_one_letter_code
_entity_poly.pdbx_strand_id
1 'polypeptide(L)'
;MKKVLLLTVSVAFILPVMAQQSVTFKLNPEKNKTYRYRSVSHQTVVQTVSGNQQTVESDVIYTFSLKMLEATPEFLVAEVHFDTLITKSNTTGRVETVNSAEEGDIKSGEASKIMSYVMNRLSRNAIFVRLDYAGQPVEILNAKILSDMILKDTAAITLAEPVASAVKTQMVNTVSENSLKTMIRSFTWYLPAAQVSKGAEWKIYDQINSGGMLLMVNSKFLLNSIEGKNASITVESEIRAPENAPPIKSAGATVTYNNLTGIGKSDIVVDTETGLLIENKSQTRITGTLGISAPGFSMEMPMDIKGETVIKAVK
;
A
#
# COMPACT_ATOMS: atom_id res chain seq x y z
N MET A 1 -50.26 57.20 43.07
CA MET A 1 -49.11 56.30 43.05
C MET A 1 -49.42 55.23 42.05
N LYS A 2 -48.84 55.34 40.84
CA LYS A 2 -49.01 54.35 39.75
C LYS A 2 -47.79 53.38 39.78
N LYS A 3 -48.04 52.09 40.06
CA LYS A 3 -47.03 51.03 40.00
C LYS A 3 -46.91 50.59 38.55
N VAL A 4 -45.74 50.84 37.93
CA VAL A 4 -45.36 50.32 36.62
C VAL A 4 -44.75 48.93 36.83
N LEU A 5 -45.42 47.90 36.29
CA LEU A 5 -44.96 46.53 36.32
C LEU A 5 -44.07 46.34 35.10
N LEU A 6 -42.74 46.18 35.28
CA LEU A 6 -41.77 45.92 34.24
C LEU A 6 -41.77 44.41 33.96
N LEU A 7 -42.31 44.00 32.79
CA LEU A 7 -42.36 42.64 32.35
C LEU A 7 -41.08 42.38 31.55
N THR A 8 -40.10 41.74 32.15
CA THR A 8 -38.85 41.27 31.47
C THR A 8 -39.13 40.00 30.67
N VAL A 9 -39.25 40.13 29.37
CA VAL A 9 -39.35 38.98 28.45
C VAL A 9 -37.93 38.43 28.22
N SER A 10 -37.61 37.33 28.88
CA SER A 10 -36.39 36.56 28.60
C SER A 10 -36.58 35.75 27.31
N VAL A 11 -36.03 36.24 26.21
CA VAL A 11 -35.93 35.48 24.95
C VAL A 11 -34.80 34.47 25.13
N ALA A 12 -35.13 33.21 25.43
CA ALA A 12 -34.21 32.10 25.40
C ALA A 12 -33.84 31.83 23.93
N PHE A 13 -32.65 32.21 23.50
CA PHE A 13 -32.07 31.78 22.25
C PHE A 13 -31.80 30.26 22.34
N ILE A 14 -32.70 29.45 21.81
CA ILE A 14 -32.47 28.06 21.55
C ILE A 14 -31.56 28.02 20.32
N LEU A 15 -30.23 28.00 20.54
CA LEU A 15 -29.29 27.67 19.51
C LEU A 15 -29.53 26.18 19.14
N PRO A 16 -29.84 25.87 17.87
CA PRO A 16 -29.87 24.47 17.46
C PRO A 16 -28.46 23.92 17.68
N VAL A 17 -28.29 23.05 18.67
CA VAL A 17 -27.11 22.19 18.77
C VAL A 17 -27.19 21.30 17.56
N MET A 18 -26.51 21.70 16.50
CA MET A 18 -26.28 20.83 15.35
C MET A 18 -25.55 19.62 15.90
N ALA A 19 -26.27 18.51 16.11
CA ALA A 19 -25.70 17.27 16.54
C ALA A 19 -24.64 16.90 15.48
N GLN A 20 -23.38 17.05 15.85
CA GLN A 20 -22.26 16.76 14.98
C GLN A 20 -22.30 15.27 14.68
N GLN A 21 -22.60 14.92 13.44
CA GLN A 21 -22.70 13.51 13.02
C GLN A 21 -21.37 12.83 13.30
N SER A 22 -21.38 11.91 14.25
CA SER A 22 -20.22 11.11 14.62
C SER A 22 -20.37 9.68 14.07
N VAL A 23 -19.27 9.07 13.72
CA VAL A 23 -19.22 7.71 13.21
C VAL A 23 -18.13 6.91 13.92
N THR A 24 -18.42 5.66 14.24
CA THR A 24 -17.41 4.70 14.68
C THR A 24 -17.06 3.85 13.47
N PHE A 25 -15.92 4.13 12.86
CA PHE A 25 -15.42 3.31 11.78
C PHE A 25 -14.94 1.96 12.33
N LYS A 26 -15.38 0.92 11.69
CA LYS A 26 -14.98 -0.45 12.01
C LYS A 26 -15.03 -1.26 10.73
N LEU A 27 -13.98 -2.02 10.45
CA LEU A 27 -14.03 -2.99 9.37
C LEU A 27 -15.07 -4.07 9.72
N ASN A 28 -16.16 -4.11 8.97
CA ASN A 28 -17.31 -4.97 9.24
C ASN A 28 -17.99 -5.43 7.94
N PRO A 29 -17.25 -6.06 7.00
CA PRO A 29 -17.84 -6.57 5.78
C PRO A 29 -18.78 -7.75 6.05
N GLU A 30 -19.77 -7.94 5.20
CA GLU A 30 -20.70 -9.08 5.29
C GLU A 30 -19.95 -10.41 5.16
N LYS A 31 -20.26 -11.35 6.05
CA LYS A 31 -19.63 -12.68 6.04
C LYS A 31 -19.91 -13.39 4.71
N ASN A 32 -18.89 -14.03 4.15
CA ASN A 32 -18.92 -14.76 2.88
C ASN A 32 -19.26 -13.94 1.62
N LYS A 33 -19.41 -12.62 1.74
CA LYS A 33 -19.53 -11.72 0.59
C LYS A 33 -18.15 -11.35 0.05
N THR A 34 -18.00 -11.41 -1.26
CA THR A 34 -16.75 -11.04 -1.93
C THR A 34 -16.82 -9.59 -2.40
N TYR A 35 -15.85 -8.80 -2.00
CA TYR A 35 -15.64 -7.42 -2.44
C TYR A 35 -14.45 -7.38 -3.38
N ARG A 36 -14.62 -6.76 -4.55
CA ARG A 36 -13.58 -6.69 -5.59
C ARG A 36 -13.06 -5.28 -5.75
N TYR A 37 -11.79 -5.19 -6.06
CA TYR A 37 -11.08 -3.93 -6.23
C TYR A 37 -10.19 -3.98 -7.45
N ARG A 38 -9.98 -2.82 -8.06
CA ARG A 38 -8.96 -2.63 -9.09
C ARG A 38 -8.04 -1.50 -8.66
N SER A 39 -6.74 -1.77 -8.67
CA SER A 39 -5.67 -0.79 -8.45
C SER A 39 -4.93 -0.54 -9.75
N VAL A 40 -4.68 0.72 -10.05
CA VAL A 40 -3.83 1.17 -11.14
C VAL A 40 -2.85 2.17 -10.58
N SER A 41 -1.57 1.89 -10.73
CA SER A 41 -0.48 2.77 -10.31
C SER A 41 0.40 3.09 -11.51
N HIS A 42 0.77 4.36 -11.62
CA HIS A 42 1.81 4.82 -12.52
C HIS A 42 2.95 5.42 -11.70
N GLN A 43 4.19 5.02 -12.01
CA GLN A 43 5.38 5.51 -11.33
C GLN A 43 6.42 5.96 -12.35
N THR A 44 7.01 7.11 -12.10
CA THR A 44 8.18 7.61 -12.85
C THR A 44 9.35 7.77 -11.88
N VAL A 45 10.45 7.11 -12.18
CA VAL A 45 11.72 7.23 -11.45
C VAL A 45 12.72 7.92 -12.37
N VAL A 46 13.16 9.10 -11.97
CA VAL A 46 14.26 9.82 -12.64
C VAL A 46 15.50 9.65 -11.78
N GLN A 47 16.55 9.08 -12.35
CA GLN A 47 17.83 8.84 -11.67
C GLN A 47 19.00 9.38 -12.49
N THR A 48 20.04 9.85 -11.81
CA THR A 48 21.26 10.34 -12.46
C THR A 48 22.40 9.38 -12.21
N VAL A 49 22.88 8.72 -13.27
CA VAL A 49 23.97 7.73 -13.22
C VAL A 49 25.16 8.30 -13.98
N SER A 50 26.28 8.52 -13.30
CA SER A 50 27.51 9.09 -13.91
C SER A 50 27.25 10.36 -14.73
N GLY A 51 26.39 11.26 -14.23
CA GLY A 51 26.02 12.51 -14.89
C GLY A 51 24.94 12.39 -15.97
N ASN A 52 24.54 11.18 -16.35
CA ASN A 52 23.47 10.94 -17.32
C ASN A 52 22.14 10.67 -16.64
N GLN A 53 21.11 11.40 -17.04
CA GLN A 53 19.76 11.19 -16.55
C GLN A 53 19.11 9.98 -17.24
N GLN A 54 18.54 9.09 -16.45
CA GLN A 54 17.75 7.96 -16.89
C GLN A 54 16.35 8.05 -16.30
N THR A 55 15.36 7.72 -17.10
CA THR A 55 13.97 7.66 -16.67
C THR A 55 13.46 6.22 -16.78
N VAL A 56 12.87 5.75 -15.72
CA VAL A 56 12.14 4.47 -15.66
C VAL A 56 10.68 4.77 -15.39
N GLU A 57 9.82 4.34 -16.30
CA GLU A 57 8.37 4.41 -16.14
C GLU A 57 7.82 3.03 -15.82
N SER A 58 6.90 2.93 -14.88
CA SER A 58 6.29 1.66 -14.48
C SER A 58 4.79 1.81 -14.28
N ASP A 59 4.04 0.92 -14.89
CA ASP A 59 2.61 0.73 -14.64
C ASP A 59 2.40 -0.56 -13.86
N VAL A 60 1.66 -0.47 -12.77
CA VAL A 60 1.28 -1.63 -11.96
C VAL A 60 -0.24 -1.69 -11.89
N ILE A 61 -0.80 -2.79 -12.35
CA ILE A 61 -2.23 -3.03 -12.34
C ILE A 61 -2.50 -4.33 -11.60
N TYR A 62 -3.36 -4.29 -10.59
CA TYR A 62 -3.90 -5.48 -10.01
C TYR A 62 -5.39 -5.37 -9.74
N THR A 63 -6.08 -6.49 -9.96
CA THR A 63 -7.42 -6.74 -9.42
C THR A 63 -7.29 -7.72 -8.29
N PHE A 64 -8.03 -7.45 -7.22
CA PHE A 64 -8.02 -8.31 -6.05
C PHE A 64 -9.40 -8.37 -5.42
N SER A 65 -9.63 -9.44 -4.67
CA SER A 65 -10.87 -9.63 -3.93
C SER A 65 -10.59 -9.87 -2.46
N LEU A 66 -11.52 -9.40 -1.62
CA LEU A 66 -11.56 -9.61 -0.18
C LEU A 66 -12.87 -10.30 0.17
N LYS A 67 -12.79 -11.41 0.93
CA LYS A 67 -13.95 -12.12 1.45
C LYS A 67 -13.78 -12.37 2.93
N MET A 68 -14.73 -11.91 3.74
CA MET A 68 -14.74 -12.16 5.18
C MET A 68 -15.16 -13.59 5.45
N LEU A 69 -14.32 -14.34 6.17
CA LEU A 69 -14.59 -15.73 6.54
C LEU A 69 -15.11 -15.85 7.99
N GLU A 70 -14.48 -15.11 8.90
CA GLU A 70 -14.78 -15.18 10.33
C GLU A 70 -14.63 -13.81 10.99
N ALA A 71 -15.48 -13.53 11.97
CA ALA A 71 -15.38 -12.37 12.85
C ALA A 71 -15.49 -12.84 14.30
N THR A 72 -14.47 -12.53 15.11
CA THR A 72 -14.43 -12.75 16.55
C THR A 72 -14.47 -11.38 17.26
N PRO A 73 -14.62 -11.29 18.57
CA PRO A 73 -14.53 -10.00 19.27
C PRO A 73 -13.19 -9.27 19.09
N GLU A 74 -12.11 -9.99 18.79
CA GLU A 74 -10.74 -9.47 18.79
C GLU A 74 -10.20 -9.22 17.37
N PHE A 75 -10.60 -10.02 16.38
CA PHE A 75 -10.06 -9.96 15.02
C PHE A 75 -11.05 -10.48 13.98
N LEU A 76 -10.70 -10.21 12.75
CA LEU A 76 -11.36 -10.72 11.55
C LEU A 76 -10.41 -11.66 10.80
N VAL A 77 -10.95 -12.70 10.20
CA VAL A 77 -10.23 -13.54 9.24
C VAL A 77 -10.81 -13.33 7.86
N ALA A 78 -9.95 -12.95 6.93
CA ALA A 78 -10.34 -12.71 5.55
C ALA A 78 -9.51 -13.56 4.58
N GLU A 79 -10.13 -13.90 3.46
CA GLU A 79 -9.50 -14.47 2.28
C GLU A 79 -9.28 -13.34 1.26
N VAL A 80 -8.04 -13.21 0.80
CA VAL A 80 -7.65 -12.26 -0.24
C VAL A 80 -7.12 -13.03 -1.45
N HIS A 81 -7.60 -12.67 -2.63
CA HIS A 81 -7.08 -13.16 -3.90
C HIS A 81 -6.58 -11.99 -4.74
N PHE A 82 -5.41 -12.12 -5.32
CA PHE A 82 -4.92 -11.23 -6.36
C PHE A 82 -5.25 -11.87 -7.74
N ASP A 83 -6.45 -11.57 -8.26
CA ASP A 83 -6.95 -12.18 -9.50
C ASP A 83 -6.09 -11.83 -10.72
N THR A 84 -5.49 -10.64 -10.74
CA THR A 84 -4.61 -10.16 -11.81
C THR A 84 -3.49 -9.31 -11.20
N LEU A 85 -2.26 -9.57 -11.63
CA LEU A 85 -1.07 -8.81 -11.29
C LEU A 85 -0.28 -8.57 -12.58
N ILE A 86 -0.24 -7.32 -13.03
CA ILE A 86 0.51 -6.92 -14.23
C ILE A 86 1.42 -5.76 -13.85
N THR A 87 2.71 -5.90 -14.16
CA THR A 87 3.68 -4.82 -14.06
C THR A 87 4.31 -4.62 -15.43
N LYS A 88 4.29 -3.40 -15.95
CA LYS A 88 5.02 -2.98 -17.13
C LYS A 88 6.06 -1.97 -16.71
N SER A 89 7.30 -2.16 -17.11
CA SER A 89 8.40 -1.24 -16.84
C SER A 89 9.06 -0.86 -18.16
N ASN A 90 9.26 0.42 -18.39
CA ASN A 90 9.94 0.97 -19.56
C ASN A 90 11.21 1.68 -19.09
N THR A 91 12.37 1.16 -19.48
CA THR A 91 13.66 1.76 -19.21
C THR A 91 14.33 2.06 -20.53
N THR A 92 14.46 3.34 -20.90
CA THR A 92 15.14 3.78 -22.13
C THR A 92 14.67 3.06 -23.40
N GLY A 93 13.33 2.83 -23.51
CA GLY A 93 12.72 2.16 -24.67
C GLY A 93 12.66 0.63 -24.60
N ARG A 94 13.29 0.00 -23.60
CA ARG A 94 13.13 -1.41 -23.33
C ARG A 94 11.94 -1.63 -22.40
N VAL A 95 10.91 -2.30 -22.91
CA VAL A 95 9.70 -2.64 -22.15
C VAL A 95 9.83 -4.06 -21.61
N GLU A 96 9.68 -4.22 -20.31
CA GLU A 96 9.56 -5.50 -19.64
C GLU A 96 8.16 -5.64 -19.05
N THR A 97 7.55 -6.82 -19.18
CA THR A 97 6.22 -7.09 -18.63
C THR A 97 6.25 -8.34 -17.77
N VAL A 98 5.73 -8.22 -16.55
CA VAL A 98 5.39 -9.33 -15.66
C VAL A 98 3.88 -9.44 -15.62
N ASN A 99 3.32 -10.63 -15.89
CA ASN A 99 1.88 -10.82 -16.02
C ASN A 99 1.45 -12.14 -15.37
N SER A 100 0.60 -12.07 -14.36
CA SER A 100 0.10 -13.25 -13.65
C SER A 100 -0.86 -14.13 -14.47
N ALA A 101 -1.42 -13.61 -15.59
CA ALA A 101 -2.24 -14.41 -16.50
C ALA A 101 -1.40 -15.39 -17.33
N GLU A 102 -0.11 -15.13 -17.48
CA GLU A 102 0.84 -16.00 -18.15
C GLU A 102 1.40 -17.02 -17.15
N GLU A 103 1.59 -18.28 -17.57
CA GLU A 103 2.19 -19.30 -16.70
C GLU A 103 3.62 -18.93 -16.31
N GLY A 104 4.29 -18.15 -17.15
CA GLY A 104 5.70 -17.84 -17.01
C GLY A 104 6.58 -19.08 -17.20
N ASP A 105 7.89 -18.90 -17.02
CA ASP A 105 8.84 -20.02 -17.11
C ASP A 105 10.00 -19.81 -16.13
N ILE A 106 10.10 -20.68 -15.13
CA ILE A 106 11.15 -20.63 -14.10
C ILE A 106 12.56 -20.87 -14.68
N LYS A 107 12.68 -21.51 -15.85
CA LYS A 107 13.93 -21.80 -16.55
C LYS A 107 14.27 -20.78 -17.64
N SER A 108 13.43 -19.74 -17.79
CA SER A 108 13.65 -18.71 -18.81
C SER A 108 14.98 -17.97 -18.62
N GLY A 109 15.61 -17.59 -19.72
CA GLY A 109 16.70 -16.61 -19.74
C GLY A 109 16.25 -15.15 -19.49
N GLU A 110 14.93 -14.89 -19.30
CA GLU A 110 14.35 -13.59 -19.08
C GLU A 110 13.76 -13.48 -17.67
N ALA A 111 14.26 -12.53 -16.86
CA ALA A 111 13.81 -12.33 -15.49
C ALA A 111 12.29 -12.06 -15.39
N SER A 112 11.72 -11.33 -16.35
CA SER A 112 10.27 -11.04 -16.40
C SER A 112 9.40 -12.28 -16.53
N LYS A 113 9.84 -13.29 -17.29
CA LYS A 113 9.13 -14.58 -17.42
C LYS A 113 9.21 -15.41 -16.14
N ILE A 114 10.34 -15.36 -15.43
CA ILE A 114 10.49 -16.00 -14.13
C ILE A 114 9.58 -15.29 -13.11
N MET A 115 9.51 -13.96 -13.12
CA MET A 115 8.62 -13.24 -12.24
C MET A 115 7.14 -13.45 -12.60
N SER A 116 6.78 -13.58 -13.87
CA SER A 116 5.41 -13.97 -14.29
C SER A 116 5.02 -15.34 -13.72
N TYR A 117 5.96 -16.31 -13.67
CA TYR A 117 5.73 -17.61 -13.02
C TYR A 117 5.38 -17.44 -11.52
N VAL A 118 6.08 -16.56 -10.79
CA VAL A 118 5.79 -16.28 -9.38
C VAL A 118 4.40 -15.63 -9.22
N MET A 119 4.12 -14.61 -10.02
CA MET A 119 2.85 -13.88 -9.97
C MET A 119 1.66 -14.77 -10.38
N ASN A 120 1.84 -15.65 -11.35
CA ASN A 120 0.82 -16.63 -11.75
C ASN A 120 0.47 -17.57 -10.59
N ARG A 121 1.48 -18.09 -9.86
CA ARG A 121 1.23 -18.93 -8.69
C ARG A 121 0.58 -18.14 -7.55
N LEU A 122 1.01 -16.91 -7.30
CA LEU A 122 0.40 -16.08 -6.29
C LEU A 122 -1.07 -15.80 -6.61
N SER A 123 -1.40 -15.49 -7.87
CA SER A 123 -2.78 -15.19 -8.30
C SER A 123 -3.72 -16.39 -8.25
N ARG A 124 -3.20 -17.61 -8.31
CA ARG A 124 -3.99 -18.85 -8.22
C ARG A 124 -4.25 -19.31 -6.80
N ASN A 125 -3.70 -18.63 -5.80
CA ASN A 125 -3.77 -19.06 -4.41
C ASN A 125 -4.36 -17.98 -3.51
N ALA A 126 -5.18 -18.44 -2.57
CA ALA A 126 -5.74 -17.57 -1.54
C ALA A 126 -4.69 -17.19 -0.50
N ILE A 127 -4.75 -15.95 -0.04
CA ILE A 127 -4.02 -15.45 1.11
C ILE A 127 -5.02 -15.33 2.26
N PHE A 128 -4.80 -16.07 3.34
CA PHE A 128 -5.61 -15.96 4.53
C PHE A 128 -4.95 -14.98 5.51
N VAL A 129 -5.66 -13.91 5.83
CA VAL A 129 -5.14 -12.82 6.66
C VAL A 129 -6.00 -12.62 7.90
N ARG A 130 -5.32 -12.43 9.03
CA ARG A 130 -5.95 -11.90 10.24
C ARG A 130 -5.83 -10.38 10.23
N LEU A 131 -6.97 -9.70 10.37
CA LEU A 131 -7.08 -8.24 10.44
C LEU A 131 -7.59 -7.83 11.81
N ASP A 132 -7.14 -6.70 12.32
CA ASP A 132 -7.84 -6.02 13.41
C ASP A 132 -9.06 -5.24 12.86
N TYR A 133 -9.85 -4.67 13.75
CA TYR A 133 -11.05 -3.91 13.35
C TYR A 133 -10.75 -2.52 12.78
N ALA A 134 -9.51 -2.03 12.88
CA ALA A 134 -9.04 -0.84 12.15
C ALA A 134 -8.58 -1.18 10.72
N GLY A 135 -8.54 -2.48 10.38
CA GLY A 135 -8.12 -2.97 9.06
C GLY A 135 -6.63 -3.27 8.94
N GLN A 136 -5.87 -3.25 10.06
CA GLN A 136 -4.44 -3.57 10.05
C GLN A 136 -4.24 -5.07 9.88
N PRO A 137 -3.46 -5.53 8.89
CA PRO A 137 -3.06 -6.93 8.76
C PRO A 137 -2.10 -7.31 9.90
N VAL A 138 -2.54 -8.20 10.77
CA VAL A 138 -1.77 -8.68 11.93
C VAL A 138 -0.90 -9.87 11.54
N GLU A 139 -1.45 -10.81 10.77
CA GLU A 139 -0.79 -12.07 10.42
C GLU A 139 -1.31 -12.61 9.08
N ILE A 140 -0.42 -13.20 8.28
CA ILE A 140 -0.79 -14.02 7.12
C ILE A 140 -0.75 -15.48 7.56
N LEU A 141 -1.93 -16.08 7.73
CA LEU A 141 -2.10 -17.40 8.35
C LEU A 141 -1.45 -18.54 7.55
N ASN A 142 -1.33 -18.38 6.25
CA ASN A 142 -0.73 -19.38 5.35
C ASN A 142 0.56 -18.90 4.66
N ALA A 143 1.26 -17.89 5.22
CA ALA A 143 2.46 -17.30 4.61
C ALA A 143 3.53 -18.36 4.26
N LYS A 144 3.84 -19.25 5.19
CA LYS A 144 4.84 -20.30 4.98
C LYS A 144 4.45 -21.26 3.85
N ILE A 145 3.20 -21.71 3.83
CA ILE A 145 2.69 -22.64 2.81
C ILE A 145 2.77 -21.99 1.42
N LEU A 146 2.34 -20.72 1.31
CA LEU A 146 2.41 -19.97 0.06
C LEU A 146 3.87 -19.81 -0.41
N SER A 147 4.75 -19.40 0.48
CA SER A 147 6.17 -19.23 0.18
C SER A 147 6.81 -20.55 -0.31
N ASP A 148 6.64 -21.65 0.46
CA ASP A 148 7.20 -22.95 0.11
C ASP A 148 6.69 -23.44 -1.25
N MET A 149 5.39 -23.26 -1.53
CA MET A 149 4.77 -23.70 -2.77
C MET A 149 5.24 -22.87 -3.99
N ILE A 150 5.33 -21.55 -3.84
CA ILE A 150 5.69 -20.64 -4.94
C ILE A 150 7.18 -20.74 -5.24
N LEU A 151 8.02 -20.89 -4.20
CA LEU A 151 9.48 -20.88 -4.33
C LEU A 151 10.12 -22.26 -4.53
N LYS A 152 9.34 -23.36 -4.55
CA LYS A 152 9.86 -24.74 -4.61
C LYS A 152 10.81 -25.01 -5.79
N ASP A 153 10.59 -24.34 -6.92
CA ASP A 153 11.32 -24.59 -8.15
C ASP A 153 12.50 -23.59 -8.40
N THR A 154 12.86 -22.78 -7.39
CA THR A 154 13.92 -21.75 -7.52
C THR A 154 15.30 -22.30 -7.87
N ALA A 155 15.58 -23.59 -7.56
CA ALA A 155 16.81 -24.27 -7.96
C ALA A 155 16.91 -24.47 -9.48
N ALA A 156 15.78 -24.40 -10.22
CA ALA A 156 15.74 -24.57 -11.66
C ALA A 156 16.11 -23.30 -12.45
N ILE A 157 16.34 -22.17 -11.77
CA ILE A 157 16.74 -20.91 -12.41
C ILE A 157 18.12 -21.06 -13.04
N THR A 158 18.21 -20.77 -14.35
CA THR A 158 19.43 -20.93 -15.17
C THR A 158 20.11 -19.59 -15.51
N LEU A 159 19.61 -18.47 -15.00
CA LEU A 159 20.23 -17.16 -15.20
C LEU A 159 21.66 -17.14 -14.67
N ALA A 160 22.54 -16.40 -15.35
CA ALA A 160 23.90 -16.20 -14.88
C ALA A 160 23.92 -15.25 -13.64
N GLU A 161 24.92 -15.45 -12.76
CA GLU A 161 25.16 -14.48 -11.68
C GLU A 161 25.69 -13.14 -12.28
N PRO A 162 25.34 -11.98 -11.69
CA PRO A 162 24.59 -11.80 -10.45
C PRO A 162 23.06 -11.74 -10.62
N VAL A 163 22.54 -11.86 -11.84
CA VAL A 163 21.10 -11.71 -12.15
C VAL A 163 20.29 -12.80 -11.46
N ALA A 164 20.79 -14.04 -11.43
CA ALA A 164 20.13 -15.16 -10.75
C ALA A 164 19.87 -14.86 -9.27
N SER A 165 20.86 -14.35 -8.55
CA SER A 165 20.74 -13.98 -7.15
C SER A 165 19.75 -12.82 -6.93
N ALA A 166 19.75 -11.81 -7.81
CA ALA A 166 18.82 -10.70 -7.75
C ALA A 166 17.37 -11.16 -7.95
N VAL A 167 17.11 -12.01 -8.94
CA VAL A 167 15.78 -12.57 -9.22
C VAL A 167 15.30 -13.44 -8.07
N LYS A 168 16.14 -14.33 -7.52
CA LYS A 168 15.79 -15.16 -6.35
C LYS A 168 15.41 -14.29 -5.14
N THR A 169 16.19 -13.24 -4.87
CA THR A 169 15.89 -12.30 -3.80
C THR A 169 14.55 -11.60 -4.02
N GLN A 170 14.28 -11.14 -5.25
CA GLN A 170 13.01 -10.52 -5.60
C GLN A 170 11.83 -11.49 -5.44
N MET A 171 11.97 -12.76 -5.84
CA MET A 171 10.95 -13.79 -5.65
C MET A 171 10.61 -13.97 -4.17
N VAL A 172 11.64 -14.13 -3.30
CA VAL A 172 11.46 -14.27 -1.86
C VAL A 172 10.77 -13.04 -1.27
N ASN A 173 11.23 -11.85 -1.64
CA ASN A 173 10.63 -10.60 -1.16
C ASN A 173 9.15 -10.47 -1.58
N THR A 174 8.81 -10.86 -2.80
CA THR A 174 7.44 -10.76 -3.33
C THR A 174 6.43 -11.57 -2.52
N VAL A 175 6.81 -12.78 -2.08
CA VAL A 175 5.91 -13.68 -1.34
C VAL A 175 6.15 -13.67 0.17
N SER A 176 6.98 -12.77 0.66
CA SER A 176 7.23 -12.62 2.10
C SER A 176 5.97 -12.15 2.82
N GLU A 177 5.79 -12.58 4.06
CA GLU A 177 4.66 -12.15 4.90
C GLU A 177 4.54 -10.62 4.98
N ASN A 178 5.67 -9.92 5.15
CA ASN A 178 5.70 -8.46 5.22
C ASN A 178 5.22 -7.81 3.92
N SER A 179 5.60 -8.34 2.76
CA SER A 179 5.15 -7.81 1.46
C SER A 179 3.66 -8.05 1.25
N LEU A 180 3.17 -9.25 1.58
CA LEU A 180 1.75 -9.57 1.50
C LEU A 180 0.93 -8.68 2.45
N LYS A 181 1.39 -8.47 3.68
CA LYS A 181 0.77 -7.52 4.62
C LYS A 181 0.74 -6.10 4.05
N THR A 182 1.85 -5.63 3.46
CA THR A 182 1.94 -4.29 2.87
C THR A 182 0.95 -4.12 1.73
N MET A 183 0.81 -5.11 0.85
CA MET A 183 -0.18 -5.08 -0.23
C MET A 183 -1.61 -4.99 0.31
N ILE A 184 -1.97 -5.82 1.30
CA ILE A 184 -3.31 -5.84 1.90
C ILE A 184 -3.58 -4.53 2.66
N ARG A 185 -2.62 -4.04 3.41
CA ARG A 185 -2.68 -2.79 4.18
C ARG A 185 -3.05 -1.58 3.33
N SER A 186 -2.59 -1.52 2.09
CA SER A 186 -2.84 -0.41 1.17
C SER A 186 -4.33 -0.16 0.87
N PHE A 187 -5.19 -1.15 1.10
CA PHE A 187 -6.64 -1.06 0.89
C PHE A 187 -7.50 -1.42 2.10
N THR A 188 -6.90 -1.69 3.26
CA THR A 188 -7.63 -2.02 4.49
C THR A 188 -7.32 -1.10 5.66
N TRP A 189 -6.09 -0.60 5.81
CA TRP A 189 -5.65 0.09 7.02
C TRP A 189 -5.62 1.62 6.87
N TYR A 190 -6.74 2.25 7.11
CA TYR A 190 -6.94 3.71 7.08
C TYR A 190 -7.97 4.20 8.11
N LEU A 191 -8.59 3.29 8.87
CA LEU A 191 -9.64 3.63 9.81
C LEU A 191 -9.07 4.14 11.14
N PRO A 192 -9.73 5.10 11.82
CA PRO A 192 -9.38 5.49 13.17
C PRO A 192 -9.74 4.40 14.18
N ALA A 193 -8.97 4.31 15.27
CA ALA A 193 -9.26 3.39 16.37
C ALA A 193 -10.42 3.86 17.28
N ALA A 194 -10.91 5.08 17.12
CA ALA A 194 -11.93 5.70 17.98
C ALA A 194 -13.06 6.30 17.14
N GLN A 195 -14.17 6.62 17.82
CA GLN A 195 -15.26 7.37 17.22
C GLN A 195 -14.79 8.77 16.82
N VAL A 196 -15.17 9.19 15.62
CA VAL A 196 -14.78 10.47 15.04
C VAL A 196 -15.98 11.21 14.48
N SER A 197 -15.85 12.52 14.36
CA SER A 197 -16.85 13.40 13.72
C SER A 197 -16.17 14.22 12.62
N LYS A 198 -16.97 14.87 11.79
CA LYS A 198 -16.45 15.78 10.75
C LYS A 198 -15.43 16.75 11.33
N GLY A 199 -14.28 16.89 10.67
CA GLY A 199 -13.13 17.67 11.10
C GLY A 199 -12.17 16.95 12.06
N ALA A 200 -12.47 15.71 12.47
CA ALA A 200 -11.56 14.94 13.30
C ALA A 200 -10.32 14.51 12.52
N GLU A 201 -9.20 14.50 13.24
CA GLU A 201 -7.90 14.08 12.71
C GLU A 201 -7.38 12.87 13.50
N TRP A 202 -6.68 11.95 12.79
CA TRP A 202 -5.92 10.86 13.41
C TRP A 202 -4.64 10.60 12.65
N LYS A 203 -3.73 9.84 13.24
CA LYS A 203 -2.44 9.51 12.64
C LYS A 203 -2.23 8.00 12.60
N ILE A 204 -1.62 7.54 11.52
CA ILE A 204 -1.13 6.18 11.39
C ILE A 204 0.37 6.25 11.07
N TYR A 205 1.16 5.51 11.85
CA TYR A 205 2.61 5.35 11.66
C TYR A 205 2.85 3.97 11.08
N ASP A 206 3.47 3.93 9.91
CA ASP A 206 3.71 2.68 9.21
C ASP A 206 5.17 2.55 8.77
N GLN A 207 5.57 1.31 8.51
CA GLN A 207 6.83 0.96 7.88
C GLN A 207 6.54 0.17 6.61
N ILE A 208 7.00 0.68 5.48
CA ILE A 208 6.84 0.01 4.20
C ILE A 208 8.20 -0.44 3.67
N ASN A 209 8.21 -1.58 2.99
CA ASN A 209 9.37 -2.04 2.23
C ASN A 209 9.10 -1.77 0.74
N SER A 210 9.88 -0.89 0.14
CA SER A 210 9.78 -0.55 -1.28
C SER A 210 11.11 -0.83 -1.97
N GLY A 211 11.15 -1.85 -2.82
CA GLY A 211 12.36 -2.24 -3.54
C GLY A 211 13.52 -2.67 -2.61
N GLY A 212 13.23 -3.20 -1.43
CA GLY A 212 14.22 -3.53 -0.40
C GLY A 212 14.56 -2.36 0.54
N MET A 213 14.12 -1.14 0.23
CA MET A 213 14.28 0.03 1.10
C MET A 213 13.19 0.04 2.18
N LEU A 214 13.61 0.12 3.44
CA LEU A 214 12.70 0.35 4.56
C LEU A 214 12.41 1.86 4.65
N LEU A 215 11.14 2.23 4.52
CA LEU A 215 10.68 3.62 4.63
C LEU A 215 9.66 3.74 5.77
N MET A 216 9.79 4.80 6.55
CA MET A 216 8.83 5.22 7.57
C MET A 216 7.80 6.13 6.93
N VAL A 217 6.54 5.85 7.14
CA VAL A 217 5.42 6.66 6.65
C VAL A 217 4.60 7.16 7.83
N ASN A 218 4.51 8.48 7.97
CA ASN A 218 3.70 9.14 8.97
C ASN A 218 2.53 9.81 8.27
N SER A 219 1.33 9.22 8.38
CA SER A 219 0.13 9.69 7.70
C SER A 219 -0.82 10.38 8.68
N LYS A 220 -1.25 11.58 8.31
CA LYS A 220 -2.28 12.36 8.99
C LYS A 220 -3.56 12.30 8.16
N PHE A 221 -4.61 11.85 8.76
CA PHE A 221 -5.95 11.70 8.18
C PHE A 221 -6.86 12.81 8.70
N LEU A 222 -7.73 13.32 7.84
CA LEU A 222 -8.76 14.31 8.16
C LEU A 222 -10.11 13.85 7.61
N LEU A 223 -11.12 13.69 8.47
CA LEU A 223 -12.49 13.40 8.05
C LEU A 223 -13.17 14.67 7.54
N ASN A 224 -13.32 14.81 6.23
CA ASN A 224 -13.88 15.99 5.60
C ASN A 224 -15.41 16.05 5.70
N SER A 225 -16.07 14.95 5.35
CA SER A 225 -17.54 14.86 5.34
C SER A 225 -18.02 13.43 5.53
N ILE A 226 -19.29 13.33 5.96
CA ILE A 226 -20.08 12.09 5.96
C ILE A 226 -21.36 12.42 5.19
N GLU A 227 -21.57 11.75 4.05
CA GLU A 227 -22.71 11.94 3.17
C GLU A 227 -23.40 10.60 2.91
N GLY A 228 -24.53 10.38 3.58
CA GLY A 228 -25.21 9.08 3.58
C GLY A 228 -24.29 7.99 4.16
N LYS A 229 -23.94 7.00 3.35
CA LYS A 229 -23.03 5.91 3.73
C LYS A 229 -21.56 6.19 3.37
N ASN A 230 -21.24 7.32 2.79
CA ASN A 230 -19.90 7.63 2.32
C ASN A 230 -19.22 8.62 3.27
N ALA A 231 -18.02 8.30 3.72
CA ALA A 231 -17.13 9.21 4.41
C ALA A 231 -15.97 9.60 3.48
N SER A 232 -15.70 10.90 3.37
CA SER A 232 -14.57 11.45 2.62
C SER A 232 -13.44 11.83 3.57
N ILE A 233 -12.25 11.32 3.28
CA ILE A 233 -11.06 11.46 4.12
C ILE A 233 -9.91 11.94 3.24
N THR A 234 -9.24 13.03 3.65
CA THR A 234 -7.97 13.46 3.05
C THR A 234 -6.82 12.96 3.90
N VAL A 235 -5.74 12.53 3.25
CA VAL A 235 -4.53 12.03 3.91
C VAL A 235 -3.33 12.83 3.43
N GLU A 236 -2.51 13.27 4.37
CA GLU A 236 -1.17 13.82 4.11
C GLU A 236 -0.15 12.92 4.77
N SER A 237 0.88 12.52 4.03
CA SER A 237 1.91 11.61 4.49
C SER A 237 3.29 12.22 4.37
N GLU A 238 4.11 12.03 5.39
CA GLU A 238 5.55 12.24 5.36
C GLU A 238 6.24 10.90 5.23
N ILE A 239 7.17 10.79 4.30
CA ILE A 239 7.91 9.56 4.00
C ILE A 239 9.39 9.84 4.23
N ARG A 240 10.09 8.94 4.92
CA ARG A 240 11.53 9.07 5.13
C ARG A 240 12.19 7.71 5.33
N ALA A 241 13.43 7.60 4.90
CA ALA A 241 14.27 6.50 5.34
C ALA A 241 14.64 6.69 6.83
N PRO A 242 14.73 5.63 7.64
CA PRO A 242 15.30 5.71 8.98
C PRO A 242 16.76 6.19 8.93
N GLU A 243 17.22 6.94 9.92
CA GLU A 243 18.63 7.40 9.99
C GLU A 243 19.62 6.23 9.94
N ASN A 244 19.27 5.11 10.58
CA ASN A 244 20.06 3.88 10.60
C ASN A 244 19.43 2.81 9.68
N ALA A 245 18.95 3.21 8.50
CA ALA A 245 18.36 2.27 7.55
C ALA A 245 19.38 1.19 7.17
N PRO A 246 19.02 -0.11 7.27
CA PRO A 246 19.92 -1.17 6.88
C PRO A 246 20.23 -1.10 5.39
N PRO A 247 21.50 -1.17 4.98
CA PRO A 247 21.83 -1.11 3.57
C PRO A 247 21.30 -2.36 2.84
N ILE A 248 20.90 -2.17 1.58
CA ILE A 248 20.52 -3.25 0.71
C ILE A 248 21.79 -3.88 0.14
N LYS A 249 21.93 -5.21 0.24
CA LYS A 249 22.99 -5.95 -0.42
C LYS A 249 22.40 -6.65 -1.66
N SER A 250 22.92 -6.33 -2.82
CA SER A 250 22.48 -6.92 -4.09
C SER A 250 23.67 -7.06 -5.04
N ALA A 251 23.81 -8.24 -5.61
CA ALA A 251 24.79 -8.53 -6.67
C ALA A 251 26.24 -8.09 -6.35
N GLY A 252 26.67 -8.24 -5.08
CA GLY A 252 28.02 -7.80 -4.63
C GLY A 252 28.15 -6.30 -4.37
N ALA A 253 27.11 -5.52 -4.59
CA ALA A 253 27.03 -4.11 -4.23
C ALA A 253 26.25 -3.89 -2.92
N THR A 254 26.58 -2.82 -2.24
CA THR A 254 25.88 -2.29 -1.06
C THR A 254 25.21 -0.98 -1.45
N VAL A 255 23.92 -0.85 -1.21
CA VAL A 255 23.14 0.36 -1.50
C VAL A 255 22.67 0.98 -0.19
N THR A 256 23.04 2.24 0.04
CA THR A 256 22.58 3.08 1.16
C THR A 256 21.56 4.10 0.68
N TYR A 257 20.56 4.43 1.52
CA TYR A 257 19.43 5.29 1.14
C TYR A 257 18.92 6.19 2.29
N ASN A 258 19.77 6.52 3.26
CA ASN A 258 19.39 7.18 4.51
C ASN A 258 18.81 8.58 4.34
N ASN A 259 19.04 9.24 3.21
CA ASN A 259 18.59 10.60 2.93
C ASN A 259 17.33 10.67 2.05
N LEU A 260 16.66 9.55 1.82
CA LEU A 260 15.39 9.55 1.10
C LEU A 260 14.32 10.21 1.95
N THR A 261 13.65 11.21 1.38
CA THR A 261 12.51 11.91 1.97
C THR A 261 11.42 12.11 0.94
N GLY A 262 10.18 12.17 1.38
CA GLY A 262 9.05 12.35 0.46
C GLY A 262 7.77 12.77 1.15
N ILE A 263 6.80 13.07 0.32
CA ILE A 263 5.44 13.43 0.71
C ILE A 263 4.43 12.59 -0.07
N GLY A 264 3.30 12.33 0.55
CA GLY A 264 2.14 11.69 -0.09
C GLY A 264 0.88 12.49 0.18
N LYS A 265 -0.06 12.45 -0.75
CA LYS A 265 -1.42 12.96 -0.58
C LYS A 265 -2.40 11.92 -1.10
N SER A 266 -3.51 11.74 -0.39
CA SER A 266 -4.57 10.83 -0.84
C SER A 266 -5.94 11.38 -0.49
N ASP A 267 -6.90 11.11 -1.39
CA ASP A 267 -8.32 11.30 -1.15
C ASP A 267 -8.98 9.92 -1.11
N ILE A 268 -9.56 9.60 0.03
CA ILE A 268 -10.15 8.28 0.32
C ILE A 268 -11.66 8.46 0.53
N VAL A 269 -12.44 7.59 -0.08
CA VAL A 269 -13.87 7.44 0.19
C VAL A 269 -14.11 6.06 0.77
N VAL A 270 -14.79 6.01 1.92
CA VAL A 270 -15.04 4.80 2.71
C VAL A 270 -16.54 4.62 2.91
N ASP A 271 -17.01 3.38 2.83
CA ASP A 271 -18.37 3.02 3.27
C ASP A 271 -18.42 2.98 4.80
N THR A 272 -19.30 3.78 5.41
CA THR A 272 -19.38 3.93 6.87
C THR A 272 -19.98 2.73 7.60
N GLU A 273 -20.71 1.86 6.91
CA GLU A 273 -21.34 0.67 7.49
C GLU A 273 -20.37 -0.52 7.53
N THR A 274 -19.60 -0.68 6.46
CA THR A 274 -18.66 -1.80 6.32
C THR A 274 -17.22 -1.45 6.65
N GLY A 275 -16.88 -0.14 6.69
CA GLY A 275 -15.50 0.31 6.82
C GLY A 275 -14.65 0.03 5.58
N LEU A 276 -15.24 -0.43 4.47
CA LEU A 276 -14.51 -0.80 3.26
C LEU A 276 -14.24 0.40 2.37
N LEU A 277 -13.12 0.33 1.66
CA LEU A 277 -12.73 1.31 0.65
C LEU A 277 -13.73 1.32 -0.51
N ILE A 278 -14.15 2.50 -0.93
CA ILE A 278 -14.90 2.73 -2.18
C ILE A 278 -13.95 3.23 -3.25
N GLU A 279 -13.14 4.25 -2.94
CA GLU A 279 -12.13 4.82 -3.81
C GLU A 279 -10.96 5.36 -2.99
N ASN A 280 -9.74 5.23 -3.51
CA ASN A 280 -8.55 5.93 -3.04
C ASN A 280 -7.79 6.48 -4.25
N LYS A 281 -7.49 7.77 -4.24
CA LYS A 281 -6.61 8.44 -5.20
C LYS A 281 -5.43 8.98 -4.43
N SER A 282 -4.24 8.55 -4.78
CA SER A 282 -3.01 8.96 -4.09
C SER A 282 -1.94 9.43 -5.05
N GLN A 283 -1.16 10.40 -4.60
CA GLN A 283 0.04 10.91 -5.26
C GLN A 283 1.19 10.88 -4.26
N THR A 284 2.36 10.50 -4.72
CA THR A 284 3.56 10.39 -3.90
C THR A 284 4.75 10.97 -4.63
N ARG A 285 5.63 11.67 -3.92
CA ARG A 285 6.94 12.07 -4.42
C ARG A 285 8.00 11.80 -3.38
N ILE A 286 9.06 11.09 -3.77
CA ILE A 286 10.21 10.78 -2.92
C ILE A 286 11.47 11.26 -3.66
N THR A 287 12.33 11.97 -2.96
CA THR A 287 13.61 12.46 -3.51
C THR A 287 14.75 12.11 -2.55
N GLY A 288 15.95 12.05 -3.09
CA GLY A 288 17.18 11.84 -2.31
C GLY A 288 18.30 11.24 -3.17
N THR A 289 19.26 10.63 -2.53
CA THR A 289 20.43 10.04 -3.19
C THR A 289 20.67 8.64 -2.67
N LEU A 290 20.85 7.68 -3.57
CA LEU A 290 21.36 6.35 -3.22
C LEU A 290 22.88 6.38 -3.28
N GLY A 291 23.52 5.87 -2.23
CA GLY A 291 24.96 5.56 -2.25
C GLY A 291 25.14 4.11 -2.69
N ILE A 292 25.90 3.86 -3.74
CA ILE A 292 26.19 2.52 -4.26
C ILE A 292 27.65 2.25 -4.10
N SER A 293 28.03 1.17 -3.40
CA SER A 293 29.42 0.76 -3.22
C SER A 293 29.63 -0.70 -3.53
N ALA A 294 30.72 -1.01 -4.25
CA ALA A 294 31.20 -2.34 -4.55
C ALA A 294 32.73 -2.34 -4.49
N PRO A 295 33.42 -3.49 -4.47
CA PRO A 295 34.88 -3.51 -4.49
C PRO A 295 35.46 -2.69 -5.64
N GLY A 296 36.21 -1.63 -5.30
CA GLY A 296 36.84 -0.72 -6.28
C GLY A 296 35.92 0.31 -6.95
N PHE A 297 34.65 0.39 -6.53
CA PHE A 297 33.68 1.30 -7.11
C PHE A 297 32.79 1.93 -6.04
N SER A 298 32.55 3.24 -6.13
CA SER A 298 31.56 3.96 -5.34
C SER A 298 30.96 5.07 -6.16
N MET A 299 29.65 5.24 -6.07
CA MET A 299 28.93 6.33 -6.72
C MET A 299 27.74 6.80 -5.90
N GLU A 300 27.35 8.04 -6.11
CA GLU A 300 26.08 8.59 -5.68
C GLU A 300 25.11 8.66 -6.86
N MET A 301 23.86 8.29 -6.61
CA MET A 301 22.79 8.29 -7.60
C MET A 301 21.60 9.09 -7.09
N PRO A 302 21.52 10.40 -7.41
CA PRO A 302 20.34 11.20 -7.14
C PRO A 302 19.11 10.63 -7.81
N MET A 303 17.96 10.65 -7.11
CA MET A 303 16.70 10.14 -7.63
C MET A 303 15.50 11.01 -7.25
N ASP A 304 14.51 11.05 -8.15
CA ASP A 304 13.19 11.62 -7.95
C ASP A 304 12.15 10.58 -8.40
N ILE A 305 11.36 10.11 -7.44
CA ILE A 305 10.30 9.13 -7.67
C ILE A 305 8.97 9.84 -7.57
N LYS A 306 8.14 9.76 -8.59
CA LYS A 306 6.75 10.22 -8.60
C LYS A 306 5.84 9.03 -8.82
N GLY A 307 4.78 8.94 -8.04
CA GLY A 307 3.80 7.87 -8.13
C GLY A 307 2.38 8.41 -8.04
N GLU A 308 1.50 7.86 -8.85
CA GLU A 308 0.06 8.07 -8.79
C GLU A 308 -0.63 6.71 -8.69
N THR A 309 -1.59 6.57 -7.78
CA THR A 309 -2.33 5.31 -7.63
C THR A 309 -3.80 5.61 -7.48
N VAL A 310 -4.62 4.83 -8.18
CA VAL A 310 -6.08 4.83 -8.02
C VAL A 310 -6.54 3.42 -7.69
N ILE A 311 -7.20 3.27 -6.54
CA ILE A 311 -7.86 2.02 -6.12
C ILE A 311 -9.36 2.27 -6.12
N LYS A 312 -10.15 1.39 -6.76
CA LYS A 312 -11.60 1.48 -6.79
C LYS A 312 -12.24 0.13 -6.50
N ALA A 313 -13.34 0.17 -5.74
CA ALA A 313 -14.24 -0.95 -5.66
C ALA A 313 -14.87 -1.21 -7.03
N VAL A 314 -14.96 -2.49 -7.43
CA VAL A 314 -15.58 -2.95 -8.70
C VAL A 314 -16.84 -3.74 -8.36
N LYS A 315 -17.87 -3.53 -9.13
CA LYS A 315 -19.15 -4.24 -8.97
C LYS A 315 -19.07 -5.68 -9.46
#